data_efc998be938a15f12a2ea111357804e2
#
_entry.id   efc998be938a15f12a2ea111357804e2
#
_cell.length_a   1.000
_cell.length_b   1.000
_cell.length_c   1.000
_cell.angle_alpha   90.00
_cell.angle_beta   90.00
_cell.angle_gamma   90.00
#
_symmetry.space_group_name_H-M   'P 1'
#
loop_
_entity.id
_entity.type
_entity.pdbx_description
1 polymer ?
#
loop_
_entity_poly.entity_id
_entity_poly.type
_entity_poly.pdbx_seq_one_letter_code
_entity_poly.pdbx_strand_id
1 'polypeptide(L)'
;MELPQEYIDKMVNLLGEEEFSLYLASLEEERSFGVRVNTLKISNEDFLENLGEIINVKKVIPWTNDGYYYAPFEKENTELPGKLPFYHAGLYYIQEPSAMYPAQQLDVKPGDKVLDLCAAPGGKSTKLGVKLSGEGLLVANDISQERVKALIYNLELAGVRNVVVTNESPERLAKKFNGYFDKILVDAPCSGEGMFRKDNEAVKSWGKFKTEVCAGMQREILEYAHVMLKPGGHILYSTCTFDPSEDEYMIKEFMEKFPEYELLPLEKRGGITDGLYGMSEAARLWPHKLKGEGHFTAMLEKKTQAKEENSKKSDCEKKSNNNKSYKVLKDAPDEFKTYWKKNMQGDIPSGYYYVAGDGLYFLPCVPPDIDGLKVPKIGLNMGELNHCKFKPSQQFAMAYGDMFARKITFAYDSEDVKRYLRGETITVSSDFGDGWHAVSVGVKGKTEKGYVLGTGVINGGMLKNMYPKGWRRLI
;
A
#
# COMPACT_ATOMS: atom_id res chain seq x y z
N MET A 1 29.52 10.03 -7.91
CA MET A 1 28.40 10.06 -8.88
C MET A 1 28.58 11.25 -9.78
N GLU A 2 28.50 11.12 -11.14
CA GLU A 2 28.55 12.27 -12.06
C GLU A 2 27.15 12.85 -12.24
N LEU A 3 26.97 14.10 -11.81
CA LEU A 3 25.72 14.85 -11.96
C LEU A 3 25.79 15.79 -13.16
N PRO A 4 24.68 16.01 -13.91
CA PRO A 4 24.63 17.01 -14.97
C PRO A 4 24.93 18.42 -14.44
N GLN A 5 25.69 19.23 -15.21
CA GLN A 5 26.06 20.58 -14.79
C GLN A 5 24.82 21.45 -14.52
N GLU A 6 23.79 21.36 -15.36
CA GLU A 6 22.52 22.09 -15.16
C GLU A 6 21.84 21.75 -13.83
N TYR A 7 21.97 20.47 -13.39
CA TYR A 7 21.45 20.05 -12.09
C TYR A 7 22.26 20.66 -10.94
N ILE A 8 23.59 20.65 -11.05
CA ILE A 8 24.49 21.27 -10.08
C ILE A 8 24.15 22.75 -9.91
N ASP A 9 24.09 23.50 -11.02
CA ASP A 9 23.77 24.92 -11.01
C ASP A 9 22.40 25.20 -10.38
N LYS A 10 21.39 24.40 -10.71
CA LYS A 10 20.06 24.49 -10.09
C LYS A 10 20.13 24.28 -8.58
N MET A 11 20.80 23.23 -8.12
CA MET A 11 20.84 22.88 -6.70
C MET A 11 21.69 23.87 -5.90
N VAL A 12 22.75 24.41 -6.47
CA VAL A 12 23.53 25.52 -5.85
C VAL A 12 22.66 26.78 -5.68
N ASN A 13 21.87 27.12 -6.71
CA ASN A 13 20.93 28.24 -6.61
C ASN A 13 19.81 27.98 -5.58
N LEU A 14 19.40 26.73 -5.38
CA LEU A 14 18.32 26.35 -4.46
C LEU A 14 18.79 26.31 -2.99
N LEU A 15 19.97 25.76 -2.73
CA LEU A 15 20.50 25.48 -1.39
C LEU A 15 21.58 26.46 -0.93
N GLY A 16 22.25 27.13 -1.87
CA GLY A 16 23.50 27.82 -1.61
C GLY A 16 24.69 26.86 -1.61
N GLU A 17 25.91 27.39 -1.77
CA GLU A 17 27.13 26.58 -1.92
C GLU A 17 27.43 25.68 -0.71
N GLU A 18 27.23 26.20 0.50
CA GLU A 18 27.52 25.45 1.73
C GLU A 18 26.60 24.26 1.91
N GLU A 19 25.28 24.46 1.82
CA GLU A 19 24.30 23.38 1.97
C GLU A 19 24.33 22.42 0.79
N PHE A 20 24.59 22.90 -0.43
CA PHE A 20 24.81 22.05 -1.59
C PHE A 20 26.00 21.08 -1.40
N SER A 21 27.09 21.54 -0.78
CA SER A 21 28.25 20.69 -0.48
C SER A 21 27.87 19.52 0.46
N LEU A 22 27.01 19.78 1.47
CA LEU A 22 26.49 18.74 2.35
C LEU A 22 25.56 17.78 1.60
N TYR A 23 24.69 18.32 0.75
CA TYR A 23 23.82 17.51 -0.11
C TYR A 23 24.66 16.60 -1.02
N LEU A 24 25.65 17.11 -1.70
CA LEU A 24 26.53 16.33 -2.59
C LEU A 24 27.26 15.22 -1.81
N ALA A 25 27.79 15.52 -0.63
CA ALA A 25 28.42 14.51 0.24
C ALA A 25 27.43 13.39 0.60
N SER A 26 26.18 13.71 0.88
CA SER A 26 25.14 12.73 1.24
C SER A 26 24.82 11.76 0.10
N LEU A 27 25.04 12.12 -1.15
CA LEU A 27 24.82 11.23 -2.28
C LEU A 27 25.87 10.10 -2.38
N GLU A 28 27.03 10.26 -1.73
CA GLU A 28 28.08 9.24 -1.65
C GLU A 28 27.94 8.34 -0.41
N GLU A 29 27.05 8.67 0.51
CA GLU A 29 26.77 7.83 1.68
C GLU A 29 26.00 6.56 1.31
N GLU A 30 26.13 5.53 2.17
CA GLU A 30 25.32 4.32 2.04
C GLU A 30 23.82 4.63 2.19
N ARG A 31 23.01 3.98 1.37
CA ARG A 31 21.56 4.11 1.43
C ARG A 31 21.00 3.63 2.76
N SER A 32 19.95 4.29 3.22
CA SER A 32 19.18 3.84 4.36
C SER A 32 18.11 2.81 3.94
N PHE A 33 17.96 1.77 4.74
CA PHE A 33 16.98 0.71 4.51
C PHE A 33 15.88 0.78 5.56
N GLY A 34 14.62 0.66 5.12
CA GLY A 34 13.47 0.71 5.98
C GLY A 34 12.53 -0.47 5.79
N VAL A 35 11.95 -0.93 6.90
CA VAL A 35 10.80 -1.83 6.92
C VAL A 35 9.65 -1.12 7.61
N ARG A 36 8.43 -1.31 7.11
CA ARG A 36 7.21 -0.82 7.73
C ARG A 36 6.35 -2.01 8.15
N VAL A 37 6.00 -2.07 9.42
CA VAL A 37 5.19 -3.13 10.01
C VAL A 37 3.76 -3.09 9.45
N ASN A 38 3.21 -4.24 9.14
CA ASN A 38 1.81 -4.40 8.78
C ASN A 38 0.97 -4.66 10.05
N THR A 39 0.44 -3.60 10.62
CA THR A 39 -0.31 -3.68 11.88
C THR A 39 -1.68 -4.35 11.76
N LEU A 40 -2.12 -4.76 10.57
CA LEU A 40 -3.24 -5.71 10.40
C LEU A 40 -2.89 -7.13 10.83
N LYS A 41 -1.60 -7.49 10.91
CA LYS A 41 -1.12 -8.86 11.12
C LYS A 41 -0.24 -9.05 12.35
N ILE A 42 0.50 -8.02 12.74
CA ILE A 42 1.43 -8.08 13.87
C ILE A 42 1.53 -6.70 14.52
N SER A 43 1.54 -6.62 15.84
CA SER A 43 1.80 -5.36 16.54
C SER A 43 3.27 -4.94 16.39
N ASN A 44 3.57 -3.65 16.64
CA ASN A 44 4.95 -3.16 16.62
C ASN A 44 5.80 -3.85 17.68
N GLU A 45 5.24 -4.07 18.84
CA GLU A 45 5.89 -4.74 19.99
C GLU A 45 6.24 -6.18 19.64
N ASP A 46 5.27 -6.95 19.13
CA ASP A 46 5.47 -8.33 18.69
C ASP A 46 6.48 -8.42 17.53
N PHE A 47 6.46 -7.44 16.60
CA PHE A 47 7.41 -7.39 15.51
C PHE A 47 8.84 -7.22 16.01
N LEU A 48 9.08 -6.28 16.91
CA LEU A 48 10.41 -6.05 17.49
C LEU A 48 10.88 -7.24 18.31
N GLU A 49 10.02 -7.80 19.17
CA GLU A 49 10.35 -8.94 20.01
C GLU A 49 10.67 -10.21 19.20
N ASN A 50 9.91 -10.47 18.14
CA ASN A 50 10.03 -11.72 17.39
C ASN A 50 10.96 -11.63 16.18
N LEU A 51 11.02 -10.47 15.50
CA LEU A 51 11.70 -10.31 14.22
C LEU A 51 12.83 -9.27 14.24
N GLY A 52 12.91 -8.45 15.28
CA GLY A 52 13.87 -7.35 15.36
C GLY A 52 15.32 -7.79 15.18
N GLU A 53 15.74 -8.87 15.82
CA GLU A 53 17.08 -9.45 15.68
C GLU A 53 17.28 -10.14 14.32
N ILE A 54 16.25 -10.85 13.81
CA ILE A 54 16.29 -11.59 12.54
C ILE A 54 16.49 -10.63 11.38
N ILE A 55 15.77 -9.50 11.40
CA ILE A 55 15.81 -8.45 10.36
C ILE A 55 16.99 -7.49 10.59
N ASN A 56 17.62 -7.54 11.77
CA ASN A 56 18.64 -6.59 12.22
C ASN A 56 18.10 -5.14 12.27
N VAL A 57 16.94 -4.98 12.94
CA VAL A 57 16.33 -3.68 13.19
C VAL A 57 17.22 -2.82 14.09
N LYS A 58 17.42 -1.55 13.74
CA LYS A 58 18.30 -0.61 14.46
C LYS A 58 17.51 0.38 15.33
N LYS A 59 16.62 1.15 14.72
CA LYS A 59 15.84 2.18 15.40
C LYS A 59 14.57 2.53 14.64
N VAL A 60 13.66 3.17 15.33
CA VAL A 60 12.43 3.75 14.75
C VAL A 60 12.78 4.84 13.74
N ILE A 61 12.04 4.91 12.63
CA ILE A 61 12.07 6.04 11.71
C ILE A 61 11.25 7.18 12.33
N PRO A 62 11.83 8.35 12.63
CA PRO A 62 11.21 9.37 13.50
C PRO A 62 9.85 9.89 13.04
N TRP A 63 9.57 9.84 11.74
CA TRP A 63 8.34 10.37 11.12
C TRP A 63 7.28 9.31 10.81
N THR A 64 7.42 8.11 11.38
CA THR A 64 6.43 7.04 11.25
C THR A 64 6.12 6.43 12.61
N ASN A 65 4.97 5.75 12.72
CA ASN A 65 4.59 5.03 13.93
C ASN A 65 4.92 3.52 13.86
N ASP A 66 5.24 3.02 12.66
CA ASP A 66 5.41 1.59 12.35
C ASP A 66 6.59 1.32 11.41
N GLY A 67 7.45 2.33 11.18
CA GLY A 67 8.64 2.22 10.34
C GLY A 67 9.91 2.08 11.15
N TYR A 68 10.80 1.20 10.70
CA TYR A 68 12.08 0.92 11.35
C TYR A 68 13.21 0.89 10.35
N TYR A 69 14.37 1.48 10.72
CA TYR A 69 15.61 1.26 10.00
C TYR A 69 16.14 -0.15 10.27
N TYR A 70 16.73 -0.78 9.26
CA TYR A 70 17.45 -2.03 9.41
C TYR A 70 18.78 -2.00 8.65
N ALA A 71 19.71 -2.87 9.04
CA ALA A 71 21.03 -2.96 8.43
C ALA A 71 21.25 -4.39 7.87
N PRO A 72 21.04 -4.57 6.56
CA PRO A 72 21.03 -5.91 5.95
C PRO A 72 22.41 -6.57 5.83
N PHE A 73 23.50 -5.77 5.87
CA PHE A 73 24.85 -6.26 5.52
C PHE A 73 25.84 -6.25 6.70
N GLU A 74 25.41 -5.89 7.90
CA GLU A 74 26.32 -5.81 9.06
C GLU A 74 26.66 -7.17 9.70
N LYS A 75 25.86 -8.20 9.45
CA LYS A 75 26.07 -9.55 9.99
C LYS A 75 26.28 -10.52 8.83
N GLU A 76 27.36 -11.33 8.90
CA GLU A 76 27.56 -12.44 7.99
C GLU A 76 26.38 -13.41 8.06
N ASN A 77 25.95 -13.93 6.91
CA ASN A 77 24.84 -14.88 6.76
C ASN A 77 23.43 -14.34 7.12
N THR A 78 23.21 -13.02 7.19
CA THR A 78 21.87 -12.49 7.37
C THR A 78 21.10 -12.56 6.06
N GLU A 79 19.98 -13.26 6.03
CA GLU A 79 19.08 -13.25 4.87
C GLU A 79 18.44 -11.86 4.71
N LEU A 80 18.35 -11.40 3.46
CA LEU A 80 17.65 -10.14 3.16
C LEU A 80 16.19 -10.26 3.59
N PRO A 81 15.58 -9.23 4.21
CA PRO A 81 14.19 -9.28 4.67
C PRO A 81 13.19 -9.74 3.62
N GLY A 82 13.41 -9.42 2.33
CA GLY A 82 12.55 -9.88 1.24
C GLY A 82 12.61 -11.38 0.92
N LYS A 83 13.59 -12.10 1.47
CA LYS A 83 13.73 -13.55 1.33
C LYS A 83 13.15 -14.33 2.52
N LEU A 84 12.94 -13.65 3.65
CA LEU A 84 12.43 -14.30 4.85
C LEU A 84 10.97 -14.75 4.67
N PRO A 85 10.58 -15.92 5.21
CA PRO A 85 9.19 -16.38 5.17
C PRO A 85 8.20 -15.37 5.77
N PHE A 86 8.61 -14.56 6.71
CA PHE A 86 7.81 -13.50 7.32
C PHE A 86 7.38 -12.40 6.34
N TYR A 87 8.21 -12.10 5.33
CA TYR A 87 7.84 -11.23 4.22
C TYR A 87 6.69 -11.85 3.41
N HIS A 88 6.76 -13.14 3.14
CA HIS A 88 5.72 -13.88 2.42
C HIS A 88 4.44 -14.09 3.25
N ALA A 89 4.51 -13.96 4.57
CA ALA A 89 3.34 -13.84 5.45
C ALA A 89 2.74 -12.42 5.45
N GLY A 90 3.40 -11.44 4.81
CA GLY A 90 2.93 -10.06 4.70
C GLY A 90 3.01 -9.28 6.01
N LEU A 91 3.96 -9.60 6.90
CA LEU A 91 4.10 -8.95 8.21
C LEU A 91 4.71 -7.56 8.13
N TYR A 92 5.40 -7.24 7.06
CA TYR A 92 6.02 -5.95 6.82
C TYR A 92 6.16 -5.67 5.31
N TYR A 93 6.31 -4.40 5.01
CA TYR A 93 6.63 -3.89 3.67
C TYR A 93 8.04 -3.29 3.70
N ILE A 94 8.89 -3.63 2.71
CA ILE A 94 10.21 -3.03 2.56
C ILE A 94 10.04 -1.72 1.80
N GLN A 95 10.34 -0.60 2.45
CA GLN A 95 10.12 0.74 1.88
C GLN A 95 11.28 1.67 2.25
N GLU A 96 11.62 2.54 1.32
CA GLU A 96 12.53 3.64 1.57
C GLU A 96 11.95 4.55 2.67
N PRO A 97 12.76 4.96 3.67
CA PRO A 97 12.29 5.70 4.84
C PRO A 97 11.50 6.99 4.51
N SER A 98 11.97 7.83 3.59
CA SER A 98 11.29 9.08 3.23
C SER A 98 9.95 8.83 2.56
N ALA A 99 9.85 7.78 1.72
CA ALA A 99 8.62 7.39 1.05
C ALA A 99 7.52 6.88 2.00
N MET A 100 7.83 6.63 3.28
CA MET A 100 6.84 6.29 4.29
C MET A 100 6.08 7.53 4.80
N TYR A 101 6.68 8.73 4.70
CA TYR A 101 6.17 9.95 5.28
C TYR A 101 4.79 10.37 4.73
N PRO A 102 4.55 10.46 3.40
CA PRO A 102 3.28 10.95 2.88
C PRO A 102 2.06 10.16 3.38
N ALA A 103 2.07 8.83 3.25
CA ALA A 103 0.95 8.01 3.69
C ALA A 103 0.78 8.00 5.24
N GLN A 104 1.83 8.33 5.99
CA GLN A 104 1.74 8.53 7.44
C GLN A 104 0.99 9.81 7.77
N GLN A 105 1.23 10.91 7.03
CA GLN A 105 0.63 12.22 7.29
C GLN A 105 -0.86 12.28 6.94
N LEU A 106 -1.30 11.55 5.90
CA LEU A 106 -2.73 11.52 5.55
C LEU A 106 -3.52 10.81 6.67
N ASP A 107 -4.33 11.59 7.43
CA ASP A 107 -5.12 11.10 8.57
C ASP A 107 -6.35 10.32 8.08
N VAL A 108 -6.10 9.09 7.59
CA VAL A 108 -7.14 8.13 7.19
C VAL A 108 -7.68 7.41 8.41
N LYS A 109 -9.00 7.30 8.49
CA LYS A 109 -9.74 6.63 9.58
C LYS A 109 -10.60 5.50 9.04
N PRO A 110 -10.90 4.48 9.86
CA PRO A 110 -11.92 3.48 9.53
C PRO A 110 -13.22 4.15 9.07
N GLY A 111 -13.77 3.69 7.96
CA GLY A 111 -14.98 4.26 7.35
C GLY A 111 -14.74 5.25 6.21
N ASP A 112 -13.55 5.84 6.09
CA ASP A 112 -13.22 6.79 5.01
C ASP A 112 -13.28 6.13 3.62
N LYS A 113 -13.61 6.93 2.62
CA LYS A 113 -13.42 6.63 1.20
C LYS A 113 -12.14 7.29 0.73
N VAL A 114 -11.13 6.49 0.46
CA VAL A 114 -9.77 6.94 0.16
C VAL A 114 -9.40 6.59 -1.28
N LEU A 115 -8.78 7.54 -1.99
CA LEU A 115 -8.17 7.31 -3.30
C LEU A 115 -6.65 7.44 -3.18
N ASP A 116 -5.92 6.44 -3.68
CA ASP A 116 -4.51 6.54 -4.04
C ASP A 116 -4.43 6.61 -5.56
N LEU A 117 -4.15 7.80 -6.11
CA LEU A 117 -4.38 8.09 -7.53
C LEU A 117 -3.23 7.61 -8.43
N CYS A 118 -2.00 7.50 -7.88
CA CYS A 118 -0.80 7.03 -8.57
C CYS A 118 -0.12 5.91 -7.73
N ALA A 119 -0.87 4.84 -7.49
CA ALA A 119 -0.69 3.92 -6.37
C ALA A 119 0.50 2.95 -6.48
N ALA A 120 0.89 2.56 -7.71
CA ALA A 120 1.85 1.48 -7.89
C ALA A 120 3.30 1.87 -7.51
N PRO A 121 4.03 0.98 -6.85
CA PRO A 121 3.78 -0.46 -6.66
C PRO A 121 2.95 -0.84 -5.41
N GLY A 122 2.42 0.13 -4.62
CA GLY A 122 1.50 -0.15 -3.52
C GLY A 122 2.05 0.12 -2.12
N GLY A 123 3.25 0.70 -1.99
CA GLY A 123 3.84 0.99 -0.68
C GLY A 123 3.00 1.97 0.15
N LYS A 124 2.46 3.01 -0.47
CA LYS A 124 1.57 3.98 0.17
C LYS A 124 0.15 3.40 0.31
N SER A 125 -0.39 2.76 -0.74
CA SER A 125 -1.70 2.10 -0.72
C SER A 125 -1.84 1.07 0.41
N THR A 126 -0.82 0.24 0.66
CA THR A 126 -0.85 -0.74 1.76
C THR A 126 -0.93 -0.05 3.12
N LYS A 127 -0.26 1.10 3.32
CA LYS A 127 -0.39 1.89 4.55
C LYS A 127 -1.80 2.45 4.73
N LEU A 128 -2.39 3.00 3.64
CA LEU A 128 -3.76 3.51 3.67
C LEU A 128 -4.77 2.39 3.98
N GLY A 129 -4.60 1.21 3.36
CA GLY A 129 -5.42 0.03 3.65
C GLY A 129 -5.30 -0.45 5.09
N VAL A 130 -4.11 -0.39 5.69
CA VAL A 130 -3.88 -0.69 7.10
C VAL A 130 -4.63 0.30 8.00
N LYS A 131 -4.55 1.61 7.73
CA LYS A 131 -5.27 2.65 8.49
C LYS A 131 -6.79 2.48 8.44
N LEU A 132 -7.33 2.04 7.31
CA LEU A 132 -8.76 1.75 7.17
C LEU A 132 -9.23 0.54 8.00
N SER A 133 -8.33 -0.33 8.46
CA SER A 133 -8.64 -1.50 9.29
C SER A 133 -9.77 -2.40 8.76
N GLY A 134 -9.99 -2.41 7.44
CA GLY A 134 -11.05 -3.18 6.78
C GLY A 134 -12.43 -2.50 6.77
N GLU A 135 -12.54 -1.26 7.23
CA GLU A 135 -13.75 -0.43 7.14
C GLU A 135 -13.56 0.68 6.10
N GLY A 136 -14.66 1.19 5.52
CA GLY A 136 -14.57 2.15 4.42
C GLY A 136 -14.08 1.52 3.11
N LEU A 137 -13.48 2.33 2.23
CA LEU A 137 -13.07 1.92 0.89
C LEU A 137 -11.72 2.54 0.51
N LEU A 138 -10.80 1.73 0.02
CA LEU A 138 -9.62 2.17 -0.72
C LEU A 138 -9.86 1.96 -2.22
N VAL A 139 -9.76 3.02 -3.02
CA VAL A 139 -9.57 2.91 -4.46
C VAL A 139 -8.11 3.18 -4.75
N ALA A 140 -7.40 2.21 -5.35
CA ALA A 140 -6.00 2.33 -5.70
C ALA A 140 -5.85 2.28 -7.22
N ASN A 141 -5.38 3.36 -7.82
CA ASN A 141 -5.28 3.51 -9.28
C ASN A 141 -3.83 3.64 -9.73
N ASP A 142 -3.53 3.06 -10.88
CA ASP A 142 -2.33 3.40 -11.64
C ASP A 142 -2.61 3.28 -13.14
N ILE A 143 -2.07 4.19 -13.93
CA ILE A 143 -2.25 4.20 -15.39
C ILE A 143 -1.48 3.06 -16.07
N SER A 144 -0.40 2.57 -15.45
CA SER A 144 0.44 1.51 -16.00
C SER A 144 -0.11 0.13 -15.68
N GLN A 145 -0.58 -0.58 -16.70
CA GLN A 145 -1.09 -1.94 -16.57
C GLN A 145 -0.04 -2.92 -16.01
N GLU A 146 1.23 -2.71 -16.28
CA GLU A 146 2.32 -3.54 -15.78
C GLU A 146 2.52 -3.32 -14.27
N ARG A 147 2.57 -2.06 -13.85
CA ARG A 147 2.76 -1.69 -12.45
C ARG A 147 1.57 -2.09 -11.57
N VAL A 148 0.35 -2.09 -12.11
CA VAL A 148 -0.88 -2.54 -11.41
C VAL A 148 -0.76 -3.98 -10.91
N LYS A 149 -0.01 -4.87 -11.59
CA LYS A 149 0.20 -6.25 -11.13
C LYS A 149 0.95 -6.29 -9.78
N ALA A 150 1.97 -5.46 -9.63
CA ALA A 150 2.72 -5.34 -8.37
C ALA A 150 1.85 -4.71 -7.26
N LEU A 151 1.04 -3.70 -7.60
CA LEU A 151 0.08 -3.09 -6.68
C LEU A 151 -0.90 -4.12 -6.12
N ILE A 152 -1.53 -4.91 -6.99
CA ILE A 152 -2.46 -5.98 -6.58
C ILE A 152 -1.76 -6.99 -5.66
N TYR A 153 -0.58 -7.49 -6.07
CA TYR A 153 0.20 -8.44 -5.27
C TYR A 153 0.48 -7.92 -3.86
N ASN A 154 0.94 -6.67 -3.73
CA ASN A 154 1.30 -6.07 -2.45
C ASN A 154 0.07 -5.85 -1.54
N LEU A 155 -1.07 -5.42 -2.11
CA LEU A 155 -2.33 -5.29 -1.36
C LEU A 155 -2.85 -6.64 -0.87
N GLU A 156 -2.74 -7.69 -1.69
CA GLU A 156 -3.13 -9.05 -1.33
C GLU A 156 -2.22 -9.64 -0.25
N LEU A 157 -0.91 -9.47 -0.41
CA LEU A 157 0.07 -9.90 0.59
C LEU A 157 -0.16 -9.22 1.95
N ALA A 158 -0.48 -7.92 1.92
CA ALA A 158 -0.82 -7.18 3.14
C ALA A 158 -2.15 -7.62 3.78
N GLY A 159 -3.02 -8.33 3.07
CA GLY A 159 -4.33 -8.76 3.57
C GLY A 159 -5.39 -7.64 3.57
N VAL A 160 -5.24 -6.62 2.73
CA VAL A 160 -6.23 -5.53 2.60
C VAL A 160 -7.52 -6.06 1.96
N ARG A 161 -8.66 -5.91 2.66
CA ARG A 161 -9.95 -6.50 2.28
C ARG A 161 -10.85 -5.56 1.50
N ASN A 162 -10.79 -4.27 1.79
CA ASN A 162 -11.70 -3.21 1.35
C ASN A 162 -11.10 -2.35 0.24
N VAL A 163 -10.56 -3.00 -0.80
CA VAL A 163 -9.87 -2.31 -1.90
C VAL A 163 -10.47 -2.62 -3.26
N VAL A 164 -10.58 -1.58 -4.08
CA VAL A 164 -10.83 -1.66 -5.53
C VAL A 164 -9.59 -1.14 -6.24
N VAL A 165 -9.03 -1.93 -7.15
CA VAL A 165 -7.89 -1.49 -7.98
C VAL A 165 -8.40 -1.14 -9.37
N THR A 166 -8.04 0.04 -9.84
CA THR A 166 -8.36 0.55 -11.19
C THR A 166 -7.10 0.74 -12.02
N ASN A 167 -7.25 0.63 -13.34
CA ASN A 167 -6.18 0.92 -14.29
C ASN A 167 -6.69 1.95 -15.31
N GLU A 168 -6.81 3.19 -14.85
CA GLU A 168 -7.50 4.26 -15.57
C GLU A 168 -6.73 5.58 -15.54
N SER A 169 -7.06 6.47 -16.47
CA SER A 169 -6.62 7.85 -16.39
C SER A 169 -7.38 8.60 -15.29
N PRO A 170 -6.76 9.62 -14.66
CA PRO A 170 -7.44 10.47 -13.68
C PRO A 170 -8.73 11.09 -14.21
N GLU A 171 -8.77 11.48 -15.50
CA GLU A 171 -9.95 12.03 -16.17
C GLU A 171 -11.14 11.04 -16.15
N ARG A 172 -10.89 9.77 -16.46
CA ARG A 172 -11.96 8.76 -16.47
C ARG A 172 -12.49 8.47 -15.08
N LEU A 173 -11.61 8.47 -14.07
CA LEU A 173 -12.03 8.34 -12.68
C LEU A 173 -12.86 9.53 -12.21
N ALA A 174 -12.47 10.76 -12.57
CA ALA A 174 -13.20 11.97 -12.20
C ALA A 174 -14.63 11.99 -12.74
N LYS A 175 -14.88 11.44 -13.94
CA LYS A 175 -16.24 11.29 -14.49
C LYS A 175 -17.15 10.38 -13.67
N LYS A 176 -16.56 9.44 -12.88
CA LYS A 176 -17.30 8.48 -12.05
C LYS A 176 -17.38 8.88 -10.58
N PHE A 177 -16.34 9.50 -10.07
CA PHE A 177 -16.15 9.73 -8.64
C PHE A 177 -16.25 11.20 -8.22
N ASN A 178 -17.08 12.00 -8.92
CA ASN A 178 -17.26 13.42 -8.57
C ASN A 178 -17.71 13.58 -7.10
N GLY A 179 -16.93 14.30 -6.29
CA GLY A 179 -17.21 14.57 -4.89
C GLY A 179 -17.36 13.28 -4.04
N TYR A 180 -16.61 12.25 -4.33
CA TYR A 180 -16.81 10.92 -3.73
C TYR A 180 -15.88 10.62 -2.57
N PHE A 181 -14.61 11.06 -2.62
CA PHE A 181 -13.57 10.67 -1.66
C PHE A 181 -13.46 11.66 -0.51
N ASP A 182 -13.21 11.12 0.68
CA ASP A 182 -12.90 11.88 1.88
C ASP A 182 -11.41 12.27 1.90
N LYS A 183 -10.54 11.39 1.40
CA LYS A 183 -9.09 11.57 1.35
C LYS A 183 -8.54 11.13 -0.01
N ILE A 184 -7.63 11.91 -0.57
CA ILE A 184 -6.92 11.57 -1.81
C ILE A 184 -5.42 11.68 -1.57
N LEU A 185 -4.68 10.64 -1.90
CA LEU A 185 -3.23 10.65 -2.00
C LEU A 185 -2.84 10.81 -3.47
N VAL A 186 -2.02 11.80 -3.77
CA VAL A 186 -1.40 12.03 -5.07
C VAL A 186 0.11 11.95 -4.91
N ASP A 187 0.64 10.72 -4.98
CA ASP A 187 2.10 10.50 -5.09
C ASP A 187 2.47 10.62 -6.56
N ALA A 188 2.71 11.86 -6.98
CA ALA A 188 2.70 12.24 -8.38
C ALA A 188 3.91 11.67 -9.16
N PRO A 189 3.73 11.31 -10.45
CA PRO A 189 4.86 11.09 -11.33
C PRO A 189 5.70 12.37 -11.39
N CYS A 190 7.02 12.24 -11.17
CA CYS A 190 7.92 13.39 -11.03
C CYS A 190 9.28 13.13 -11.71
N SER A 191 10.13 14.14 -11.76
CA SER A 191 11.50 14.04 -12.34
C SER A 191 12.40 13.06 -11.56
N GLY A 192 12.10 12.82 -10.26
CA GLY A 192 12.71 11.75 -9.46
C GLY A 192 14.13 12.08 -8.96
N GLU A 193 14.44 13.33 -8.71
CA GLU A 193 15.77 13.79 -8.26
C GLU A 193 16.17 13.19 -6.90
N GLY A 194 15.20 12.98 -6.00
CA GLY A 194 15.42 12.29 -4.74
C GLY A 194 15.73 10.80 -4.87
N MET A 195 15.75 10.26 -6.10
CA MET A 195 16.09 8.86 -6.35
C MET A 195 17.51 8.65 -6.90
N PHE A 196 18.29 9.70 -7.07
CA PHE A 196 19.60 9.65 -7.73
C PHE A 196 20.56 8.68 -7.03
N ARG A 197 20.62 8.68 -5.70
CA ARG A 197 21.44 7.75 -4.93
C ARG A 197 21.03 6.28 -5.11
N LYS A 198 19.75 6.05 -5.40
CA LYS A 198 19.16 4.71 -5.55
C LYS A 198 19.22 4.19 -6.97
N ASP A 199 19.11 5.07 -7.96
CA ASP A 199 18.91 4.71 -9.37
C ASP A 199 19.72 5.60 -10.30
N ASN A 200 20.82 5.05 -10.81
CA ASN A 200 21.68 5.74 -11.76
C ASN A 200 20.98 6.06 -13.09
N GLU A 201 19.93 5.32 -13.46
CA GLU A 201 19.14 5.63 -14.65
C GLU A 201 18.29 6.89 -14.44
N ALA A 202 17.89 7.20 -13.20
CA ALA A 202 17.23 8.46 -12.88
C ALA A 202 18.14 9.66 -13.17
N VAL A 203 19.42 9.58 -12.85
CA VAL A 203 20.42 10.62 -13.18
C VAL A 203 20.56 10.78 -14.70
N LYS A 204 20.75 9.69 -15.43
CA LYS A 204 20.93 9.71 -16.89
C LYS A 204 19.70 10.23 -17.64
N SER A 205 18.49 9.96 -17.12
CA SER A 205 17.22 10.39 -17.73
C SER A 205 16.78 11.78 -17.30
N TRP A 206 17.50 12.41 -16.37
CA TRP A 206 17.16 13.74 -15.87
C TRP A 206 17.41 14.81 -16.93
N GLY A 207 16.58 15.83 -16.94
CA GLY A 207 16.71 16.99 -17.81
C GLY A 207 15.51 17.92 -17.65
N LYS A 208 15.70 19.19 -18.01
CA LYS A 208 14.66 20.24 -17.89
C LYS A 208 13.34 19.86 -18.58
N PHE A 209 13.42 19.24 -19.75
CA PHE A 209 12.23 18.79 -20.47
C PHE A 209 11.43 17.75 -19.67
N LYS A 210 12.10 16.85 -18.94
CA LYS A 210 11.41 15.87 -18.09
C LYS A 210 10.66 16.56 -16.95
N THR A 211 11.26 17.55 -16.30
CA THR A 211 10.62 18.35 -15.24
C THR A 211 9.38 19.08 -15.75
N GLU A 212 9.48 19.75 -16.91
CA GLU A 212 8.34 20.47 -17.51
C GLU A 212 7.17 19.53 -17.87
N VAL A 213 7.48 18.35 -18.42
CA VAL A 213 6.47 17.33 -18.74
C VAL A 213 5.80 16.79 -17.46
N CYS A 214 6.60 16.49 -16.43
CA CYS A 214 6.08 16.02 -15.14
C CYS A 214 5.18 17.09 -14.50
N ALA A 215 5.60 18.36 -14.46
CA ALA A 215 4.80 19.45 -13.94
C ALA A 215 3.48 19.61 -14.70
N GLY A 216 3.47 19.44 -16.02
CA GLY A 216 2.24 19.43 -16.82
C GLY A 216 1.27 18.33 -16.42
N MET A 217 1.77 17.09 -16.26
CA MET A 217 0.97 15.95 -15.81
C MET A 217 0.43 16.16 -14.38
N GLN A 218 1.25 16.71 -13.49
CA GLN A 218 0.88 16.95 -12.10
C GLN A 218 -0.28 17.94 -11.97
N ARG A 219 -0.28 19.02 -12.78
CA ARG A 219 -1.41 19.96 -12.85
C ARG A 219 -2.71 19.26 -13.19
N GLU A 220 -2.71 18.47 -14.25
CA GLU A 220 -3.90 17.73 -14.67
C GLU A 220 -4.37 16.74 -13.58
N ILE A 221 -3.46 16.01 -12.96
CA ILE A 221 -3.76 15.04 -11.89
C ILE A 221 -4.41 15.75 -10.70
N LEU A 222 -3.87 16.90 -10.26
CA LEU A 222 -4.43 17.67 -9.15
C LEU A 222 -5.80 18.24 -9.48
N GLU A 223 -6.03 18.70 -10.72
CA GLU A 223 -7.34 19.19 -11.18
C GLU A 223 -8.40 18.07 -11.13
N TYR A 224 -8.06 16.87 -11.56
CA TYR A 224 -8.98 15.74 -11.44
C TYR A 224 -9.17 15.28 -9.99
N ALA A 225 -8.12 15.35 -9.16
CA ALA A 225 -8.25 15.08 -7.73
C ALA A 225 -9.22 16.06 -7.05
N HIS A 226 -9.16 17.37 -7.40
CA HIS A 226 -10.11 18.38 -6.95
C HIS A 226 -11.58 18.00 -7.25
N VAL A 227 -11.85 17.52 -8.48
CA VAL A 227 -13.21 17.08 -8.88
C VAL A 227 -13.69 15.91 -8.04
N MET A 228 -12.80 14.97 -7.71
CA MET A 228 -13.15 13.75 -6.99
C MET A 228 -13.27 13.94 -5.47
N LEU A 229 -12.69 15.01 -4.93
CA LEU A 229 -12.68 15.27 -3.50
C LEU A 229 -13.98 15.91 -3.02
N LYS A 230 -14.52 15.44 -1.90
CA LYS A 230 -15.63 16.08 -1.18
C LYS A 230 -15.23 17.43 -0.60
N PRO A 231 -16.18 18.36 -0.39
CA PRO A 231 -15.99 19.47 0.55
C PRO A 231 -15.65 18.95 1.94
N GLY A 232 -14.68 19.55 2.62
CA GLY A 232 -14.11 19.08 3.90
C GLY A 232 -13.13 17.91 3.76
N GLY A 233 -12.86 17.43 2.54
CA GLY A 233 -11.90 16.38 2.27
C GLY A 233 -10.46 16.91 2.15
N HIS A 234 -9.49 15.98 2.12
CA HIS A 234 -8.07 16.31 2.07
C HIS A 234 -7.38 15.69 0.85
N ILE A 235 -6.53 16.48 0.19
CA ILE A 235 -5.53 15.98 -0.78
C ILE A 235 -4.17 16.04 -0.10
N LEU A 236 -3.46 14.91 -0.08
CA LEU A 236 -2.04 14.90 0.22
C LEU A 236 -1.29 14.72 -1.10
N TYR A 237 -0.54 15.74 -1.48
CA TYR A 237 0.34 15.74 -2.63
C TYR A 237 1.76 15.40 -2.20
N SER A 238 2.45 14.56 -2.96
CA SER A 238 3.87 14.25 -2.73
C SER A 238 4.61 13.96 -4.02
N THR A 239 5.91 14.25 -3.99
CA THR A 239 6.88 13.95 -5.06
C THR A 239 8.17 13.39 -4.45
N CYS A 240 8.97 12.72 -5.26
CA CYS A 240 10.34 12.37 -4.91
C CYS A 240 11.35 13.22 -5.69
N THR A 241 11.08 14.52 -5.86
CA THR A 241 11.97 15.47 -6.50
C THR A 241 12.28 16.65 -5.58
N PHE A 242 13.18 17.54 -6.00
CA PHE A 242 13.52 18.78 -5.30
C PHE A 242 13.17 20.03 -6.12
N ASP A 243 12.63 19.86 -7.31
CA ASP A 243 12.32 20.97 -8.20
C ASP A 243 11.10 21.76 -7.72
N PRO A 244 11.23 23.06 -7.42
CA PRO A 244 10.11 23.86 -6.94
C PRO A 244 8.94 23.95 -7.91
N SER A 245 9.16 23.77 -9.21
CA SER A 245 8.07 23.76 -10.22
C SER A 245 7.17 22.55 -10.12
N GLU A 246 7.69 21.46 -9.56
CA GLU A 246 6.94 20.24 -9.25
C GLU A 246 6.44 20.20 -7.80
N ASP A 247 6.94 21.08 -6.95
CA ASP A 247 6.71 21.11 -5.51
C ASP A 247 5.93 22.37 -5.09
N GLU A 248 6.58 23.39 -4.53
CA GLU A 248 5.89 24.55 -3.94
C GLU A 248 5.14 25.39 -4.98
N TYR A 249 5.71 25.61 -6.15
CA TYR A 249 5.03 26.39 -7.19
C TYR A 249 3.81 25.64 -7.73
N MET A 250 3.85 24.32 -7.80
CA MET A 250 2.69 23.49 -8.15
C MET A 250 1.54 23.68 -7.17
N ILE A 251 1.84 23.65 -5.87
CA ILE A 251 0.84 23.85 -4.81
C ILE A 251 0.29 25.29 -4.83
N LYS A 252 1.15 26.27 -5.01
CA LYS A 252 0.74 27.67 -5.12
C LYS A 252 -0.18 27.91 -6.29
N GLU A 253 0.19 27.44 -7.48
CA GLU A 253 -0.62 27.54 -8.71
C GLU A 253 -1.98 26.85 -8.52
N PHE A 254 -1.99 25.67 -7.89
CA PHE A 254 -3.24 24.96 -7.61
C PHE A 254 -4.15 25.76 -6.67
N MET A 255 -3.62 26.35 -5.59
CA MET A 255 -4.41 27.15 -4.64
C MET A 255 -4.88 28.49 -5.25
N GLU A 256 -4.10 29.10 -6.14
CA GLU A 256 -4.53 30.29 -6.90
C GLU A 256 -5.72 29.96 -7.83
N LYS A 257 -5.70 28.79 -8.44
CA LYS A 257 -6.80 28.31 -9.30
C LYS A 257 -8.04 27.88 -8.52
N PHE A 258 -7.85 27.33 -7.33
CA PHE A 258 -8.90 26.79 -6.46
C PHE A 258 -8.83 27.42 -5.05
N PRO A 259 -9.35 28.66 -4.88
CA PRO A 259 -9.18 29.42 -3.62
C PRO A 259 -9.94 28.83 -2.43
N GLU A 260 -10.77 27.82 -2.63
CA GLU A 260 -11.42 27.07 -1.56
C GLU A 260 -10.49 26.11 -0.81
N TYR A 261 -9.23 25.98 -1.23
CA TYR A 261 -8.27 25.14 -0.51
C TYR A 261 -7.46 25.92 0.52
N GLU A 262 -7.11 25.23 1.60
CA GLU A 262 -6.17 25.68 2.62
C GLU A 262 -5.05 24.69 2.76
N LEU A 263 -3.81 25.18 2.88
CA LEU A 263 -2.65 24.35 3.15
C LEU A 263 -2.56 24.07 4.64
N LEU A 264 -2.54 22.80 5.03
CA LEU A 264 -2.49 22.37 6.41
C LEU A 264 -1.05 22.06 6.86
N PRO A 265 -0.69 22.41 8.12
CA PRO A 265 0.63 22.13 8.65
C PRO A 265 0.87 20.62 8.78
N LEU A 266 2.01 20.16 8.28
CA LEU A 266 2.48 18.80 8.43
C LEU A 266 3.38 18.63 9.66
N GLU A 267 3.32 17.45 10.29
CA GLU A 267 4.19 17.14 11.41
C GLU A 267 5.63 16.89 10.91
N LYS A 268 6.59 17.61 11.46
CA LYS A 268 8.01 17.55 11.08
C LYS A 268 8.86 17.05 12.26
N ARG A 269 9.48 15.90 12.07
CA ARG A 269 10.38 15.26 13.04
C ARG A 269 11.64 14.74 12.35
N GLY A 270 12.72 14.56 13.09
CA GLY A 270 13.89 13.81 12.64
C GLY A 270 14.67 14.43 11.48
N GLY A 271 14.70 15.78 11.37
CA GLY A 271 15.42 16.50 10.32
C GLY A 271 14.55 16.92 9.13
N ILE A 272 13.25 16.67 9.14
CA ILE A 272 12.31 17.19 8.14
C ILE A 272 12.23 18.71 8.28
N THR A 273 12.33 19.41 7.15
CA THR A 273 12.31 20.88 7.09
C THR A 273 10.98 21.41 6.55
N ASP A 274 10.78 22.70 6.69
CA ASP A 274 9.71 23.44 6.01
C ASP A 274 9.86 23.38 4.50
N GLY A 275 8.76 23.57 3.78
CA GLY A 275 8.80 23.88 2.37
C GLY A 275 9.49 25.23 2.11
N LEU A 276 9.95 25.42 0.91
CA LEU A 276 10.63 26.64 0.49
C LEU A 276 9.64 27.77 0.16
N TYR A 277 10.17 28.97 -0.10
CA TYR A 277 9.39 30.14 -0.57
C TYR A 277 8.24 30.53 0.37
N GLY A 278 8.43 30.37 1.68
CA GLY A 278 7.46 30.72 2.71
C GLY A 278 6.33 29.71 2.91
N MET A 279 6.43 28.53 2.32
CA MET A 279 5.45 27.45 2.49
C MET A 279 5.78 26.58 3.71
N SER A 280 5.68 27.19 4.90
CA SER A 280 6.07 26.55 6.18
C SER A 280 5.20 25.34 6.55
N GLU A 281 4.00 25.21 6.00
CA GLU A 281 3.06 24.11 6.23
C GLU A 281 3.52 22.83 5.53
N ALA A 282 4.11 22.94 4.33
CA ALA A 282 4.67 21.83 3.59
C ALA A 282 5.94 21.28 4.21
N ALA A 283 6.34 20.09 3.79
CA ALA A 283 7.50 19.39 4.33
C ALA A 283 8.46 18.96 3.23
N ARG A 284 9.76 19.18 3.45
CA ARG A 284 10.84 18.66 2.64
C ARG A 284 11.72 17.71 3.43
N LEU A 285 12.02 16.57 2.82
CA LEU A 285 12.92 15.55 3.32
C LEU A 285 14.21 15.60 2.48
N TRP A 286 15.32 15.96 3.09
CA TRP A 286 16.61 16.14 2.44
C TRP A 286 17.59 15.05 2.85
N PRO A 287 18.29 14.37 1.93
CA PRO A 287 19.19 13.26 2.27
C PRO A 287 20.38 13.68 3.16
N HIS A 288 20.78 14.94 3.14
CA HIS A 288 21.83 15.47 4.00
C HIS A 288 21.34 15.89 5.42
N LYS A 289 20.02 15.93 5.65
CA LYS A 289 19.44 16.29 6.96
C LYS A 289 18.85 15.09 7.70
N LEU A 290 18.55 14.00 6.97
CA LEU A 290 17.94 12.82 7.57
C LEU A 290 18.42 11.54 6.86
N LYS A 291 18.17 10.40 7.51
CA LYS A 291 18.49 9.09 6.93
C LYS A 291 17.34 8.60 6.02
N GLY A 292 17.36 9.05 4.78
CA GLY A 292 16.40 8.72 3.73
C GLY A 292 16.81 9.35 2.41
N GLU A 293 16.00 9.16 1.39
CA GLU A 293 16.12 9.81 0.09
C GLU A 293 15.36 11.15 0.09
N GLY A 294 15.14 11.76 -1.07
CA GLY A 294 14.41 13.02 -1.17
C GLY A 294 12.89 12.86 -1.24
N HIS A 295 12.15 13.76 -0.59
CA HIS A 295 10.70 13.83 -0.74
C HIS A 295 10.17 15.24 -0.47
N PHE A 296 9.10 15.62 -1.17
CA PHE A 296 8.27 16.79 -0.86
C PHE A 296 6.86 16.32 -0.50
N THR A 297 6.19 17.01 0.43
CA THR A 297 4.81 16.67 0.80
C THR A 297 4.06 17.92 1.21
N ALA A 298 2.83 18.06 0.71
CA ALA A 298 1.88 19.13 1.07
C ALA A 298 0.49 18.55 1.32
N MET A 299 -0.21 19.04 2.36
CA MET A 299 -1.56 18.64 2.73
C MET A 299 -2.53 19.78 2.46
N LEU A 300 -3.52 19.54 1.64
CA LEU A 300 -4.54 20.51 1.24
C LEU A 300 -5.92 20.07 1.76
N GLU A 301 -6.64 20.98 2.41
CA GLU A 301 -8.05 20.79 2.79
C GLU A 301 -8.96 21.58 1.86
N LYS A 302 -9.98 20.94 1.31
CA LYS A 302 -11.06 21.61 0.55
C LYS A 302 -12.11 22.14 1.52
N LYS A 303 -12.15 23.45 1.76
CA LYS A 303 -13.09 24.07 2.69
C LYS A 303 -14.54 23.76 2.32
N THR A 304 -15.35 23.55 3.32
CA THR A 304 -16.79 23.48 3.15
C THR A 304 -17.30 24.89 2.91
N GLN A 305 -17.77 25.20 1.72
CA GLN A 305 -18.50 26.46 1.51
C GLN A 305 -19.76 26.41 2.37
N ALA A 306 -19.96 27.41 3.22
CA ALA A 306 -21.21 27.61 3.92
C ALA A 306 -22.30 27.86 2.85
N LYS A 307 -22.95 26.79 2.38
CA LYS A 307 -24.14 26.89 1.56
C LYS A 307 -25.35 26.89 2.45
N GLU A 308 -26.23 27.87 2.20
CA GLU A 308 -27.62 27.90 2.63
C GLU A 308 -28.21 26.48 2.67
N GLU A 309 -28.87 26.18 3.79
CA GLU A 309 -29.60 24.94 4.05
C GLU A 309 -30.74 24.77 2.99
N ASN A 310 -30.42 24.38 1.79
CA ASN A 310 -31.40 23.95 0.78
C ASN A 310 -30.78 23.02 -0.28
N SER A 311 -30.02 22.04 0.12
CA SER A 311 -29.73 20.88 -0.72
C SER A 311 -30.40 19.67 -0.09
N LYS A 312 -31.53 19.27 -0.65
CA LYS A 312 -32.14 17.94 -0.43
C LYS A 312 -31.02 16.90 -0.39
N LYS A 313 -30.99 16.13 0.69
CA LYS A 313 -30.24 14.88 0.74
C LYS A 313 -30.57 14.12 -0.54
N SER A 314 -29.65 14.14 -1.47
CA SER A 314 -29.68 13.18 -2.56
C SER A 314 -29.18 11.87 -1.97
N ASP A 315 -30.11 11.12 -1.35
CA ASP A 315 -29.94 9.70 -1.13
C ASP A 315 -29.75 9.06 -2.50
N CYS A 316 -28.49 9.02 -2.93
CA CYS A 316 -28.09 8.27 -4.09
C CYS A 316 -27.97 6.77 -3.75
N GLU A 317 -29.00 6.24 -3.08
CA GLU A 317 -29.36 4.81 -3.16
C GLU A 317 -30.05 4.55 -4.50
N LYS A 318 -29.45 4.95 -5.61
CA LYS A 318 -29.82 4.39 -6.90
C LYS A 318 -29.11 3.05 -7.01
N LYS A 319 -29.91 1.99 -6.80
CA LYS A 319 -29.59 0.61 -7.17
C LYS A 319 -28.86 0.59 -8.52
N SER A 320 -27.56 0.52 -8.49
CA SER A 320 -26.76 0.14 -9.65
C SER A 320 -26.92 -1.37 -9.82
N ASN A 321 -28.01 -1.75 -10.45
CA ASN A 321 -28.20 -3.11 -10.92
C ASN A 321 -27.91 -3.09 -12.41
N ASN A 322 -26.70 -3.46 -12.80
CA ASN A 322 -26.39 -4.12 -14.08
C ASN A 322 -24.92 -3.95 -14.48
N ASN A 323 -24.00 -4.21 -13.55
CA ASN A 323 -22.67 -4.55 -14.03
C ASN A 323 -22.73 -5.98 -14.59
N LYS A 324 -22.64 -6.14 -15.92
CA LYS A 324 -22.71 -7.44 -16.60
C LYS A 324 -21.60 -8.42 -16.18
N SER A 325 -20.59 -7.93 -15.45
CA SER A 325 -19.43 -8.72 -15.05
C SER A 325 -19.54 -9.35 -13.66
N TYR A 326 -20.34 -8.76 -12.73
CA TYR A 326 -20.45 -9.25 -11.35
C TYR A 326 -21.92 -9.32 -10.92
N LYS A 327 -22.33 -10.50 -10.41
CA LYS A 327 -23.64 -10.67 -9.79
C LYS A 327 -23.53 -10.41 -8.30
N VAL A 328 -24.18 -9.35 -7.81
CA VAL A 328 -24.28 -9.04 -6.37
C VAL A 328 -25.23 -10.04 -5.72
N LEU A 329 -24.81 -10.64 -4.61
CA LEU A 329 -25.61 -11.56 -3.82
C LEU A 329 -26.19 -10.83 -2.60
N LYS A 330 -27.41 -11.23 -2.20
CA LYS A 330 -28.04 -10.70 -0.98
C LYS A 330 -27.36 -11.19 0.30
N ASP A 331 -26.71 -12.34 0.22
CA ASP A 331 -26.04 -13.01 1.34
C ASP A 331 -24.90 -13.90 0.83
N ALA A 332 -24.05 -14.39 1.73
CA ALA A 332 -23.01 -15.35 1.41
C ALA A 332 -23.61 -16.66 0.81
N PRO A 333 -22.98 -17.26 -0.21
CA PRO A 333 -23.43 -18.53 -0.78
C PRO A 333 -23.40 -19.68 0.23
N ASP A 334 -24.28 -20.66 0.08
CA ASP A 334 -24.39 -21.79 1.01
C ASP A 334 -23.14 -22.68 1.02
N GLU A 335 -22.46 -22.82 -0.12
CA GLU A 335 -21.17 -23.51 -0.21
C GLU A 335 -20.11 -22.85 0.65
N PHE A 336 -20.07 -21.51 0.63
CA PHE A 336 -19.14 -20.73 1.45
C PHE A 336 -19.52 -20.80 2.94
N LYS A 337 -20.81 -20.69 3.28
CA LYS A 337 -21.30 -20.84 4.66
C LYS A 337 -20.94 -22.23 5.23
N THR A 338 -21.14 -23.27 4.45
CA THR A 338 -20.79 -24.65 4.82
C THR A 338 -19.29 -24.82 5.04
N TYR A 339 -18.46 -24.24 4.13
CA TYR A 339 -17.02 -24.25 4.29
C TYR A 339 -16.59 -23.50 5.57
N TRP A 340 -17.16 -22.30 5.79
CA TRP A 340 -16.85 -21.46 6.96
C TRP A 340 -17.13 -22.20 8.27
N LYS A 341 -18.33 -22.74 8.42
CA LYS A 341 -18.75 -23.50 9.62
C LYS A 341 -17.82 -24.68 9.92
N LYS A 342 -17.27 -25.33 8.89
CA LYS A 342 -16.41 -26.51 9.05
C LYS A 342 -14.95 -26.16 9.34
N ASN A 343 -14.43 -25.05 8.80
CA ASN A 343 -12.98 -24.80 8.75
C ASN A 343 -12.54 -23.50 9.40
N MET A 344 -13.49 -22.60 9.76
CA MET A 344 -13.17 -21.27 10.29
C MET A 344 -13.77 -21.12 11.69
N GLN A 345 -13.23 -20.16 12.44
CA GLN A 345 -13.72 -19.70 13.75
C GLN A 345 -14.37 -18.32 13.59
N GLY A 346 -15.30 -17.98 14.51
CA GLY A 346 -16.02 -16.72 14.50
C GLY A 346 -17.06 -16.60 13.37
N ASP A 347 -17.65 -15.41 13.27
CA ASP A 347 -18.75 -15.13 12.37
C ASP A 347 -18.31 -14.93 10.91
N ILE A 348 -19.21 -15.25 9.98
CA ILE A 348 -19.04 -14.97 8.56
C ILE A 348 -18.97 -13.44 8.38
N PRO A 349 -18.01 -12.91 7.61
CA PRO A 349 -17.89 -11.48 7.37
C PRO A 349 -19.18 -10.87 6.81
N SER A 350 -19.68 -9.81 7.45
CA SER A 350 -20.83 -9.05 6.95
C SER A 350 -20.37 -8.04 5.90
N GLY A 351 -21.11 -7.96 4.79
CA GLY A 351 -20.78 -7.07 3.66
C GLY A 351 -21.43 -7.54 2.37
N TYR A 352 -20.82 -7.17 1.25
CA TYR A 352 -21.34 -7.42 -0.09
C TYR A 352 -20.56 -8.56 -0.75
N TYR A 353 -21.27 -9.59 -1.16
CA TYR A 353 -20.72 -10.73 -1.89
C TYR A 353 -21.00 -10.59 -3.39
N TYR A 354 -20.05 -10.98 -4.21
CA TYR A 354 -20.14 -10.92 -5.66
C TYR A 354 -19.71 -12.27 -6.26
N VAL A 355 -20.34 -12.66 -7.34
CA VAL A 355 -19.92 -13.82 -8.13
C VAL A 355 -19.58 -13.36 -9.53
N ALA A 356 -18.41 -13.77 -10.02
CA ALA A 356 -17.98 -13.61 -11.39
C ALA A 356 -17.39 -14.94 -11.88
N GLY A 357 -18.04 -15.59 -12.85
CA GLY A 357 -17.75 -16.99 -13.17
C GLY A 357 -17.86 -17.87 -11.94
N ASP A 358 -16.84 -18.64 -11.63
CA ASP A 358 -16.75 -19.46 -10.42
C ASP A 358 -16.17 -18.71 -9.21
N GLY A 359 -15.70 -17.48 -9.39
CA GLY A 359 -15.07 -16.67 -8.34
C GLY A 359 -16.07 -16.04 -7.40
N LEU A 360 -15.83 -16.18 -6.09
CA LEU A 360 -16.53 -15.47 -5.02
C LEU A 360 -15.67 -14.32 -4.52
N TYR A 361 -16.22 -13.10 -4.51
CA TYR A 361 -15.55 -11.87 -4.06
C TYR A 361 -16.34 -11.23 -2.93
N PHE A 362 -15.65 -10.49 -2.09
CA PHE A 362 -16.23 -9.83 -0.92
C PHE A 362 -15.73 -8.39 -0.79
N LEU A 363 -16.64 -7.46 -0.47
CA LEU A 363 -16.32 -6.09 -0.12
C LEU A 363 -17.09 -5.71 1.16
N PRO A 364 -16.43 -5.23 2.23
CA PRO A 364 -17.09 -4.94 3.50
C PRO A 364 -17.94 -3.65 3.49
N CYS A 365 -17.86 -2.85 2.43
CA CYS A 365 -18.58 -1.59 2.27
C CYS A 365 -19.43 -1.57 1.01
N VAL A 366 -20.29 -0.54 0.88
CA VAL A 366 -21.08 -0.33 -0.34
C VAL A 366 -20.13 -0.18 -1.53
N PRO A 367 -20.33 -0.99 -2.59
CA PRO A 367 -19.51 -0.90 -3.78
C PRO A 367 -19.69 0.44 -4.49
N PRO A 368 -18.61 1.04 -5.00
CA PRO A 368 -18.71 2.22 -5.83
C PRO A 368 -19.30 1.89 -7.21
N ASP A 369 -19.81 2.90 -7.93
CA ASP A 369 -20.14 2.76 -9.35
C ASP A 369 -18.85 2.71 -10.17
N ILE A 370 -18.49 1.51 -10.64
CA ILE A 370 -17.30 1.22 -11.44
C ILE A 370 -17.63 0.81 -12.88
N ASP A 371 -18.89 0.97 -13.31
CA ASP A 371 -19.29 0.60 -14.67
C ASP A 371 -18.53 1.39 -15.73
N GLY A 372 -17.98 0.67 -16.70
CA GLY A 372 -17.18 1.23 -17.79
C GLY A 372 -15.74 1.59 -17.42
N LEU A 373 -15.32 1.31 -16.18
CA LEU A 373 -13.94 1.42 -15.75
C LEU A 373 -13.20 0.07 -15.92
N LYS A 374 -11.90 0.16 -16.14
CA LYS A 374 -10.99 -0.99 -16.13
C LYS A 374 -10.61 -1.31 -14.68
N VAL A 375 -11.24 -2.35 -14.14
CA VAL A 375 -11.11 -2.76 -12.73
C VAL A 375 -10.47 -4.14 -12.63
N PRO A 376 -9.12 -4.22 -12.54
CA PRO A 376 -8.41 -5.48 -12.40
C PRO A 376 -8.71 -6.25 -11.11
N LYS A 377 -9.14 -5.54 -10.05
CA LYS A 377 -9.47 -6.15 -8.76
C LYS A 377 -10.62 -5.42 -8.08
N ILE A 378 -11.61 -6.20 -7.64
CA ILE A 378 -12.70 -5.71 -6.78
C ILE A 378 -12.70 -6.49 -5.46
N GLY A 379 -12.54 -5.79 -4.34
CA GLY A 379 -12.59 -6.38 -3.01
C GLY A 379 -11.60 -7.54 -2.83
N LEU A 380 -11.93 -8.42 -1.92
CA LEU A 380 -11.18 -9.63 -1.61
C LEU A 380 -11.71 -10.81 -2.44
N ASN A 381 -10.84 -11.45 -3.21
CA ASN A 381 -11.18 -12.76 -3.78
C ASN A 381 -11.24 -13.78 -2.64
N MET A 382 -12.43 -14.26 -2.33
CA MET A 382 -12.64 -15.28 -1.29
C MET A 382 -12.20 -16.66 -1.76
N GLY A 383 -12.44 -17.00 -3.03
CA GLY A 383 -12.14 -18.31 -3.59
C GLY A 383 -13.06 -18.70 -4.74
N GLU A 384 -13.10 -19.97 -5.03
CA GLU A 384 -13.87 -20.56 -6.14
C GLU A 384 -15.06 -21.38 -5.62
N LEU A 385 -16.22 -21.20 -6.23
CA LEU A 385 -17.43 -21.99 -6.02
C LEU A 385 -17.48 -23.10 -7.10
N ASN A 386 -17.31 -24.35 -6.72
CA ASN A 386 -17.26 -25.49 -7.63
C ASN A 386 -18.21 -26.60 -7.17
N HIS A 387 -19.25 -26.91 -7.92
CA HIS A 387 -20.15 -28.07 -7.71
C HIS A 387 -20.41 -28.40 -6.22
N CYS A 388 -21.09 -27.49 -5.51
CA CYS A 388 -21.41 -27.60 -4.08
C CYS A 388 -20.20 -27.57 -3.12
N LYS A 389 -19.04 -27.09 -3.57
CA LYS A 389 -17.84 -26.94 -2.73
C LYS A 389 -17.25 -25.55 -2.91
N PHE A 390 -16.66 -25.04 -1.84
CA PHE A 390 -15.87 -23.83 -1.85
C PHE A 390 -14.38 -24.16 -1.68
N LYS A 391 -13.54 -23.53 -2.51
CA LYS A 391 -12.09 -23.64 -2.44
C LYS A 391 -11.52 -22.25 -2.12
N PRO A 392 -10.87 -22.05 -0.96
CA PRO A 392 -10.34 -20.75 -0.57
C PRO A 392 -9.22 -20.29 -1.49
N SER A 393 -9.16 -18.98 -1.75
CA SER A 393 -8.04 -18.35 -2.44
C SER A 393 -6.86 -18.09 -1.50
N GLN A 394 -5.71 -17.72 -2.07
CA GLN A 394 -4.57 -17.21 -1.31
C GLN A 394 -4.92 -15.90 -0.58
N GLN A 395 -5.66 -15.01 -1.24
CA GLN A 395 -6.07 -13.72 -0.68
C GLN A 395 -6.95 -13.90 0.56
N PHE A 396 -7.87 -14.88 0.52
CA PHE A 396 -8.67 -15.26 1.66
C PHE A 396 -7.78 -15.72 2.83
N ALA A 397 -6.77 -16.55 2.56
CA ALA A 397 -5.84 -16.99 3.59
C ALA A 397 -5.03 -15.82 4.18
N MET A 398 -4.59 -14.87 3.37
CA MET A 398 -3.84 -13.69 3.84
C MET A 398 -4.70 -12.75 4.69
N ALA A 399 -6.02 -12.68 4.45
CA ALA A 399 -6.94 -11.77 5.13
C ALA A 399 -7.65 -12.38 6.34
N TYR A 400 -7.91 -13.69 6.30
CA TYR A 400 -8.68 -14.42 7.32
C TYR A 400 -7.95 -15.66 7.86
N GLY A 401 -6.67 -15.80 7.56
CA GLY A 401 -5.91 -16.99 7.93
C GLY A 401 -5.86 -17.28 9.42
N ASP A 402 -5.89 -16.24 10.25
CA ASP A 402 -5.92 -16.41 11.71
C ASP A 402 -7.22 -17.03 12.24
N MET A 403 -8.29 -16.97 11.46
CA MET A 403 -9.58 -17.55 11.78
C MET A 403 -9.70 -19.04 11.40
N PHE A 404 -8.69 -19.66 10.77
CA PHE A 404 -8.73 -21.09 10.50
C PHE A 404 -8.74 -21.90 11.81
N ALA A 405 -9.68 -22.85 11.91
CA ALA A 405 -9.78 -23.74 13.06
C ALA A 405 -8.58 -24.69 13.19
N ARG A 406 -7.95 -25.03 12.05
CA ARG A 406 -6.79 -25.92 12.01
C ARG A 406 -5.62 -25.19 11.37
N LYS A 407 -4.48 -25.24 12.06
CA LYS A 407 -3.24 -24.59 11.61
C LYS A 407 -2.09 -25.57 11.71
N ILE A 408 -1.14 -25.46 10.79
CA ILE A 408 0.16 -26.10 10.87
C ILE A 408 1.22 -25.00 10.80
N THR A 409 2.14 -25.01 11.76
CA THR A 409 3.17 -23.98 11.87
C THR A 409 4.54 -24.61 11.68
N PHE A 410 5.28 -24.13 10.68
CA PHE A 410 6.67 -24.51 10.47
C PHE A 410 7.62 -23.46 11.06
N ALA A 411 8.76 -23.89 11.59
CA ALA A 411 9.80 -22.95 12.00
C ALA A 411 10.35 -22.20 10.78
N TYR A 412 10.63 -20.90 10.93
CA TYR A 412 11.02 -20.02 9.81
C TYR A 412 12.32 -20.46 9.10
N ASP A 413 13.22 -21.13 9.81
CA ASP A 413 14.49 -21.66 9.34
C ASP A 413 14.42 -23.13 8.89
N SER A 414 13.23 -23.75 8.93
CA SER A 414 13.05 -25.15 8.55
C SER A 414 13.01 -25.33 7.02
N GLU A 415 13.43 -26.54 6.57
CA GLU A 415 13.30 -26.90 5.16
C GLU A 415 11.82 -26.98 4.73
N ASP A 416 10.90 -27.33 5.63
CA ASP A 416 9.48 -27.47 5.30
C ASP A 416 8.83 -26.15 4.94
N VAL A 417 9.18 -25.01 5.58
CA VAL A 417 8.68 -23.70 5.18
C VAL A 417 9.18 -23.31 3.79
N LYS A 418 10.45 -23.62 3.47
CA LYS A 418 11.05 -23.40 2.15
C LYS A 418 10.34 -24.24 1.08
N ARG A 419 10.13 -25.53 1.37
CA ARG A 419 9.35 -26.43 0.49
C ARG A 419 7.93 -25.93 0.26
N TYR A 420 7.28 -25.41 1.32
CA TYR A 420 5.95 -24.80 1.17
C TYR A 420 5.99 -23.60 0.22
N LEU A 421 6.92 -22.68 0.37
CA LEU A 421 7.05 -21.51 -0.51
C LEU A 421 7.44 -21.86 -1.95
N ARG A 422 8.12 -23.00 -2.17
CA ARG A 422 8.35 -23.56 -3.51
C ARG A 422 7.13 -24.28 -4.12
N GLY A 423 6.09 -24.53 -3.30
CA GLY A 423 4.86 -25.18 -3.73
C GLY A 423 4.93 -26.70 -3.74
N GLU A 424 5.84 -27.29 -2.98
CA GLU A 424 6.03 -28.74 -2.86
C GLU A 424 5.01 -29.36 -1.89
N THR A 425 4.73 -30.66 -2.08
CA THR A 425 3.99 -31.47 -1.10
C THR A 425 4.90 -31.82 0.07
N ILE A 426 4.34 -31.79 1.30
CA ILE A 426 5.09 -32.00 2.53
C ILE A 426 4.46 -33.16 3.30
N THR A 427 5.29 -34.07 3.81
CA THR A 427 4.84 -35.10 4.75
C THR A 427 4.70 -34.45 6.14
N VAL A 428 3.57 -34.67 6.79
CA VAL A 428 3.23 -34.08 8.09
C VAL A 428 2.76 -35.18 9.06
N SER A 429 2.78 -34.90 10.38
CA SER A 429 2.24 -35.84 11.37
C SER A 429 0.75 -36.12 11.12
N SER A 430 0.34 -37.36 11.38
CA SER A 430 -1.08 -37.76 11.37
C SER A 430 -1.93 -37.03 12.39
N ASP A 431 -1.31 -36.45 13.42
CA ASP A 431 -1.99 -35.73 14.51
C ASP A 431 -2.73 -34.46 14.02
N PHE A 432 -2.31 -33.90 12.88
CA PHE A 432 -2.99 -32.73 12.33
C PHE A 432 -4.38 -33.04 11.72
N GLY A 433 -4.67 -34.32 11.45
CA GLY A 433 -5.94 -34.74 10.86
C GLY A 433 -6.17 -34.24 9.41
N ASP A 434 -7.07 -34.89 8.70
CA ASP A 434 -7.37 -34.58 7.31
C ASP A 434 -8.21 -33.31 7.12
N GLY A 435 -8.01 -32.61 5.98
CA GLY A 435 -8.80 -31.46 5.55
C GLY A 435 -7.99 -30.17 5.39
N TRP A 436 -8.71 -29.05 5.31
CA TRP A 436 -8.11 -27.72 5.15
C TRP A 436 -7.36 -27.23 6.39
N HIS A 437 -6.18 -26.69 6.19
CA HIS A 437 -5.33 -26.08 7.21
C HIS A 437 -4.79 -24.75 6.72
N ALA A 438 -4.71 -23.76 7.61
CA ALA A 438 -3.80 -22.65 7.40
C ALA A 438 -2.37 -23.15 7.60
N VAL A 439 -1.48 -22.78 6.69
CA VAL A 439 -0.04 -23.02 6.80
C VAL A 439 0.62 -21.73 7.24
N SER A 440 1.35 -21.80 8.34
CA SER A 440 1.94 -20.66 9.03
C SER A 440 3.44 -20.81 9.20
N VAL A 441 4.13 -19.70 9.40
CA VAL A 441 5.52 -19.64 9.85
C VAL A 441 5.59 -19.18 11.29
N GLY A 442 6.36 -19.88 12.11
CA GLY A 442 6.58 -19.56 13.52
C GLY A 442 7.99 -19.05 13.80
N VAL A 443 8.14 -18.31 14.87
CA VAL A 443 9.45 -17.90 15.40
C VAL A 443 10.06 -19.06 16.18
N LYS A 444 11.37 -19.24 16.08
CA LYS A 444 12.11 -20.30 16.75
C LYS A 444 11.87 -20.29 18.27
N GLY A 445 11.40 -21.41 18.81
CA GLY A 445 11.09 -21.56 20.24
C GLY A 445 9.72 -21.00 20.68
N LYS A 446 8.92 -20.41 19.77
CA LYS A 446 7.60 -19.85 20.03
C LYS A 446 6.57 -20.39 19.02
N THR A 447 6.38 -21.69 18.95
CA THR A 447 5.52 -22.37 17.96
C THR A 447 4.02 -22.08 18.12
N GLU A 448 3.60 -21.51 19.24
CA GLU A 448 2.19 -21.22 19.51
C GLU A 448 1.65 -20.07 18.67
N LYS A 449 2.48 -19.11 18.27
CA LYS A 449 2.09 -17.95 17.45
C LYS A 449 2.66 -18.06 16.03
N GLY A 450 1.90 -18.68 15.13
CA GLY A 450 2.24 -18.77 13.71
C GLY A 450 1.60 -17.66 12.88
N TYR A 451 2.34 -17.14 11.88
CA TYR A 451 1.86 -16.15 10.91
C TYR A 451 1.54 -16.82 9.59
N VAL A 452 0.34 -16.61 9.08
CA VAL A 452 -0.20 -17.36 7.94
C VAL A 452 0.52 -17.01 6.65
N LEU A 453 1.00 -18.05 5.95
CA LEU A 453 1.59 -18.00 4.61
C LEU A 453 0.57 -18.31 3.51
N GLY A 454 -0.43 -19.14 3.82
CA GLY A 454 -1.44 -19.61 2.88
C GLY A 454 -2.18 -20.81 3.41
N THR A 455 -2.65 -21.69 2.51
CA THR A 455 -3.42 -22.87 2.88
C THR A 455 -2.85 -24.16 2.30
N GLY A 456 -3.25 -25.28 2.89
CA GLY A 456 -3.02 -26.63 2.37
C GLY A 456 -4.15 -27.57 2.73
N VAL A 457 -4.19 -28.71 2.09
CA VAL A 457 -5.13 -29.80 2.39
C VAL A 457 -4.35 -31.03 2.80
N ILE A 458 -4.55 -31.51 4.02
CA ILE A 458 -3.95 -32.78 4.48
C ILE A 458 -4.88 -33.92 4.09
N ASN A 459 -4.27 -34.97 3.54
CA ASN A 459 -4.90 -36.26 3.27
C ASN A 459 -3.90 -37.37 3.52
N GLY A 460 -4.18 -38.26 4.47
CA GLY A 460 -3.32 -39.40 4.80
C GLY A 460 -1.87 -39.01 5.17
N GLY A 461 -1.68 -37.94 5.98
CA GLY A 461 -0.36 -37.46 6.39
C GLY A 461 0.42 -36.68 5.33
N MET A 462 -0.19 -36.37 4.18
CA MET A 462 0.41 -35.58 3.10
C MET A 462 -0.27 -34.23 3.00
N LEU A 463 0.46 -33.14 3.19
CA LEU A 463 0.00 -31.77 2.98
C LEU A 463 0.12 -31.41 1.49
N LYS A 464 -1.02 -31.42 0.79
CA LYS A 464 -1.13 -30.86 -0.57
C LYS A 464 -1.07 -29.35 -0.49
N ASN A 465 -0.02 -28.80 -1.08
CA ASN A 465 0.27 -27.37 -1.07
C ASN A 465 -0.68 -26.60 -2.00
N MET A 466 -1.31 -25.54 -1.47
CA MET A 466 -2.23 -24.68 -2.22
C MET A 466 -1.61 -23.28 -2.51
N TYR A 467 -0.32 -23.09 -2.23
CA TYR A 467 0.39 -21.83 -2.50
C TYR A 467 0.42 -21.54 -4.01
N PRO A 468 0.02 -20.34 -4.46
CA PRO A 468 -0.16 -20.02 -5.87
C PRO A 468 1.12 -20.13 -6.68
N LYS A 469 1.07 -20.68 -7.88
CA LYS A 469 2.24 -20.77 -8.77
C LYS A 469 2.94 -19.43 -8.99
N GLY A 470 2.18 -18.34 -9.17
CA GLY A 470 2.71 -16.99 -9.38
C GLY A 470 3.38 -16.36 -8.14
N TRP A 471 3.20 -16.95 -6.95
CA TRP A 471 3.80 -16.47 -5.69
C TRP A 471 5.02 -17.31 -5.27
N ARG A 472 5.24 -18.46 -5.90
CA ARG A 472 6.36 -19.37 -5.57
C ARG A 472 7.70 -18.70 -5.80
N ARG A 473 8.63 -18.97 -4.93
CA ARG A 473 10.01 -18.48 -5.00
C ARG A 473 10.98 -19.64 -5.02
N LEU A 474 12.05 -19.48 -5.76
CA LEU A 474 13.24 -20.30 -5.63
C LEU A 474 14.06 -19.73 -4.48
N ILE A 475 13.82 -20.22 -3.27
CA ILE A 475 14.53 -19.83 -2.04
C ILE A 475 15.54 -20.92 -1.71
#